data_86fc070fce5a83dbf8954486875a0974
#
_entry.id   86fc070fce5a83dbf8954486875a0974
#
_cell.length_a   1.000
_cell.length_b   1.000
_cell.length_c   1.000
_cell.angle_alpha   90.00
_cell.angle_beta   90.00
_cell.angle_gamma   90.00
#
_symmetry.space_group_name_H-M   'P 1'
#
loop_
_entity.id
_entity.type
_entity.pdbx_description
1 polymer ?
#
loop_
_entity_poly.entity_id
_entity_poly.type
_entity_poly.pdbx_seq_one_letter_code
_entity_poly.pdbx_strand_id
1 'polypeptide(L)'
;MQEGLIFLILKGIAMGGLVVTFISFAFPQFFKKDNIVDDNSKSLQSNLNGPSLSSAVKSHYNRLLSQVLNLVKIVNPDFSAAIYMIDIENDGFTCQEKTLPDFSDFIENKNEIISAIVKTSNPSIFKKNKKNEGWENILGTKTWRGSESLLGFSILYSGNVVGFLLVYMDHFSSIQNRDQDIIEKLSQFISHGMEDLEQMESLMVDNYFNTRIANLFDQLEVKSDESELFQSIQGLCRAFFQYDKLTIVLSAGDKSKGMIKLVDGLHDDIDEGEEFHIQNTLHGLVIQDGKTICSNAWFEDFPEMNRFKPGDNRDFNFMSVLSVPLKSNNETIGAITMERLKSRIYLDSDVRLLELLCGTVSSILNWQQEYKKVHLSSIHDGLTGLLNHKAFLDRFEEEISRAGRFNQMLGLVVLDLDKFKLVNDNYGHLYGDYVLREVAQVITESVRVIDICLLYTSPSPRDVEESRMPSSA
;
A
#
# COMPACT_ATOMS: atom_id res chain seq x y z
N MET A 1 -32.21 -14.64 -23.16
CA MET A 1 -31.84 -13.91 -21.93
C MET A 1 -30.42 -14.27 -21.42
N GLN A 2 -29.95 -15.52 -21.61
CA GLN A 2 -28.60 -15.94 -21.22
C GLN A 2 -27.47 -15.38 -22.12
N GLU A 3 -27.70 -15.28 -23.42
CA GLU A 3 -26.69 -14.71 -24.34
C GLU A 3 -26.43 -13.21 -24.13
N GLY A 4 -27.44 -12.45 -23.71
CA GLY A 4 -27.28 -11.02 -23.39
C GLY A 4 -26.45 -10.77 -22.15
N LEU A 5 -26.49 -11.68 -21.15
CA LEU A 5 -25.75 -11.57 -19.90
C LEU A 5 -24.25 -11.85 -20.14
N ILE A 6 -23.95 -12.87 -20.96
CA ILE A 6 -22.57 -13.21 -21.33
C ILE A 6 -21.91 -12.08 -22.11
N PHE A 7 -22.66 -11.43 -23.01
CA PHE A 7 -22.15 -10.29 -23.80
C PHE A 7 -21.89 -9.06 -22.92
N LEU A 8 -22.68 -8.86 -21.87
CA LEU A 8 -22.48 -7.77 -20.89
C LEU A 8 -21.27 -8.03 -19.99
N ILE A 9 -21.04 -9.29 -19.58
CA ILE A 9 -19.88 -9.70 -18.79
C ILE A 9 -18.59 -9.59 -19.63
N LEU A 10 -18.62 -10.02 -20.88
CA LEU A 10 -17.48 -9.89 -21.80
C LEU A 10 -17.17 -8.41 -22.13
N LYS A 11 -18.20 -7.54 -22.25
CA LYS A 11 -18.00 -6.10 -22.39
C LYS A 11 -17.42 -5.46 -21.14
N GLY A 12 -17.83 -5.91 -19.94
CA GLY A 12 -17.27 -5.47 -18.68
C GLY A 12 -15.79 -5.86 -18.52
N ILE A 13 -15.45 -7.10 -18.89
CA ILE A 13 -14.07 -7.61 -18.88
C ILE A 13 -13.21 -6.88 -19.93
N ALA A 14 -13.75 -6.65 -21.14
CA ALA A 14 -13.04 -5.89 -22.17
C ALA A 14 -12.83 -4.42 -21.77
N MET A 15 -13.81 -3.79 -21.11
CA MET A 15 -13.64 -2.43 -20.57
C MET A 15 -12.66 -2.38 -19.39
N GLY A 16 -12.70 -3.37 -18.50
CA GLY A 16 -11.73 -3.50 -17.43
C GLY A 16 -10.31 -3.74 -17.93
N GLY A 17 -10.15 -4.61 -18.93
CA GLY A 17 -8.87 -4.84 -19.60
C GLY A 17 -8.37 -3.61 -20.38
N LEU A 18 -9.27 -2.83 -20.97
CA LEU A 18 -8.94 -1.59 -21.68
C LEU A 18 -8.53 -0.47 -20.71
N VAL A 19 -9.13 -0.41 -19.53
CA VAL A 19 -8.73 0.52 -18.45
C VAL A 19 -7.37 0.15 -17.90
N VAL A 20 -7.08 -1.13 -17.67
CA VAL A 20 -5.77 -1.59 -17.18
C VAL A 20 -4.68 -1.36 -18.23
N THR A 21 -4.95 -1.62 -19.53
CA THR A 21 -4.01 -1.29 -20.61
C THR A 21 -3.86 0.21 -20.80
N PHE A 22 -4.91 0.99 -20.63
CA PHE A 22 -4.85 2.45 -20.72
C PHE A 22 -4.05 3.04 -19.55
N ILE A 23 -4.25 2.54 -18.32
CA ILE A 23 -3.47 2.93 -17.14
C ILE A 23 -2.00 2.54 -17.32
N SER A 24 -1.68 1.32 -17.77
CA SER A 24 -0.29 0.91 -18.03
C SER A 24 0.37 1.67 -19.20
N PHE A 25 -0.40 2.17 -20.15
CA PHE A 25 0.09 2.99 -21.27
C PHE A 25 0.17 4.47 -20.89
N ALA A 26 -0.77 4.98 -20.10
CA ALA A 26 -0.82 6.37 -19.65
C ALA A 26 0.16 6.68 -18.49
N PHE A 27 0.54 5.65 -17.72
CA PHE A 27 1.43 5.78 -16.56
C PHE A 27 2.65 4.83 -16.63
N PRO A 28 3.49 4.89 -17.68
CA PRO A 28 4.65 4.01 -17.81
C PRO A 28 5.67 4.17 -16.68
N GLN A 29 5.68 5.31 -15.99
CA GLN A 29 6.54 5.57 -14.84
C GLN A 29 6.18 4.73 -13.60
N PHE A 30 4.92 4.31 -13.43
CA PHE A 30 4.53 3.38 -12.38
C PHE A 30 5.02 1.95 -12.64
N PHE A 31 5.42 1.65 -13.88
CA PHE A 31 5.86 0.32 -14.32
C PHE A 31 7.35 0.23 -14.67
N LYS A 32 8.06 1.36 -14.77
CA LYS A 32 9.50 1.40 -15.06
C LYS A 32 10.30 1.72 -13.79
N LYS A 33 11.14 0.77 -13.40
CA LYS A 33 11.99 0.80 -12.20
C LYS A 33 13.03 1.93 -12.19
N ASP A 34 13.42 2.45 -13.36
CA ASP A 34 14.59 3.32 -13.49
C ASP A 34 14.31 4.83 -13.39
N ASN A 35 13.04 5.25 -13.47
CA ASN A 35 12.68 6.68 -13.42
C ASN A 35 12.17 7.15 -12.06
N ILE A 36 11.99 6.25 -11.09
CA ILE A 36 11.40 6.59 -9.78
C ILE A 36 12.43 7.24 -8.85
N VAL A 37 13.72 7.01 -9.06
CA VAL A 37 14.79 7.45 -8.15
C VAL A 37 15.08 8.94 -8.30
N ASP A 38 14.95 9.54 -9.49
CA ASP A 38 15.30 10.95 -9.74
C ASP A 38 14.11 11.94 -9.61
N ASP A 39 12.88 11.49 -9.86
CA ASP A 39 11.70 12.38 -9.81
C ASP A 39 11.18 12.58 -8.38
N ASN A 40 11.60 11.77 -7.46
CA ASN A 40 11.04 11.74 -6.11
C ASN A 40 11.68 12.73 -5.12
N SER A 41 12.88 13.20 -5.37
CA SER A 41 13.40 14.38 -4.67
C SER A 41 12.59 15.65 -5.05
N LYS A 42 12.01 15.65 -6.25
CA LYS A 42 11.10 16.70 -6.74
C LYS A 42 9.68 16.58 -6.19
N SER A 43 9.18 15.38 -5.85
CA SER A 43 7.79 15.17 -5.41
C SER A 43 7.50 15.63 -3.97
N LEU A 44 8.51 15.72 -3.12
CA LEU A 44 8.34 16.27 -1.75
C LEU A 44 8.40 17.80 -1.72
N GLN A 45 9.24 18.37 -2.56
CA GLN A 45 9.18 19.79 -2.83
C GLN A 45 7.86 20.15 -3.54
N SER A 46 7.28 19.24 -4.34
CA SER A 46 6.02 19.45 -5.04
C SER A 46 4.79 19.48 -4.13
N ASN A 47 4.78 18.81 -2.97
CA ASN A 47 3.68 18.93 -2.02
C ASN A 47 3.67 20.24 -1.22
N LEU A 48 4.84 20.92 -1.17
CA LEU A 48 4.93 22.31 -0.77
C LEU A 48 4.71 23.26 -1.98
N ASN A 49 4.78 22.75 -3.21
CA ASN A 49 4.79 23.46 -4.48
C ASN A 49 3.49 23.32 -5.30
N GLY A 50 2.47 22.67 -4.76
CA GLY A 50 1.28 22.27 -5.50
C GLY A 50 1.29 20.77 -5.83
N PRO A 51 0.20 20.23 -6.40
CA PRO A 51 0.02 18.81 -6.56
C PRO A 51 1.07 18.17 -7.48
N SER A 52 1.66 17.07 -7.02
CA SER A 52 2.49 16.19 -7.84
C SER A 52 1.59 15.42 -8.81
N LEU A 53 1.53 15.89 -10.05
CA LEU A 53 0.59 15.37 -11.05
C LEU A 53 1.24 14.25 -11.87
N SER A 54 0.51 13.13 -12.05
CA SER A 54 0.86 12.09 -13.01
C SER A 54 0.83 12.63 -14.45
N SER A 55 1.45 11.94 -15.40
CA SER A 55 1.53 12.41 -16.80
C SER A 55 0.16 12.66 -17.43
N ALA A 56 -0.86 11.85 -17.11
CA ALA A 56 -2.21 12.03 -17.63
C ALA A 56 -2.92 13.21 -16.96
N VAL A 57 -2.82 13.32 -15.64
CA VAL A 57 -3.35 14.46 -14.88
C VAL A 57 -2.67 15.74 -15.32
N LYS A 58 -1.34 15.72 -15.56
CA LYS A 58 -0.59 16.84 -16.09
C LYS A 58 -1.09 17.28 -17.48
N SER A 59 -1.44 16.32 -18.35
CA SER A 59 -2.06 16.62 -19.66
C SER A 59 -3.42 17.29 -19.50
N HIS A 60 -4.26 16.84 -18.58
CA HIS A 60 -5.54 17.48 -18.27
C HIS A 60 -5.37 18.87 -17.66
N TYR A 61 -4.41 19.03 -16.78
CA TYR A 61 -4.05 20.31 -16.20
C TYR A 61 -3.62 21.33 -17.27
N ASN A 62 -2.68 20.98 -18.15
CA ASN A 62 -2.25 21.85 -19.23
C ASN A 62 -3.41 22.23 -20.15
N ARG A 63 -4.31 21.28 -20.43
CA ARG A 63 -5.52 21.55 -21.22
C ARG A 63 -6.45 22.53 -20.53
N LEU A 64 -6.63 22.42 -19.20
CA LEU A 64 -7.40 23.35 -18.39
C LEU A 64 -6.84 24.77 -18.51
N LEU A 65 -5.52 24.93 -18.34
CA LEU A 65 -4.86 26.23 -18.42
C LEU A 65 -5.03 26.86 -19.82
N SER A 66 -4.79 26.09 -20.88
CA SER A 66 -4.97 26.55 -22.26
C SER A 66 -6.43 26.96 -22.55
N GLN A 67 -7.42 26.22 -22.01
CA GLN A 67 -8.82 26.59 -22.15
C GLN A 67 -9.15 27.91 -21.43
N VAL A 68 -8.63 28.11 -20.24
CA VAL A 68 -8.83 29.36 -19.49
C VAL A 68 -8.23 30.55 -20.25
N LEU A 69 -7.01 30.44 -20.78
CA LEU A 69 -6.41 31.52 -21.57
C LEU A 69 -7.22 31.83 -22.85
N ASN A 70 -7.77 30.80 -23.50
CA ASN A 70 -8.67 31.00 -24.63
C ASN A 70 -9.95 31.74 -24.23
N LEU A 71 -10.52 31.42 -23.05
CA LEU A 71 -11.69 32.13 -22.53
C LEU A 71 -11.38 33.60 -22.21
N VAL A 72 -10.19 33.93 -21.67
CA VAL A 72 -9.78 35.33 -21.49
C VAL A 72 -9.79 36.09 -22.80
N LYS A 73 -9.32 35.49 -23.90
CA LYS A 73 -9.37 36.05 -25.26
C LYS A 73 -10.80 36.24 -25.77
N ILE A 74 -11.72 35.36 -25.42
CA ILE A 74 -13.15 35.47 -25.78
C ILE A 74 -13.81 36.62 -25.01
N VAL A 75 -13.46 36.83 -23.75
CA VAL A 75 -13.97 37.94 -22.92
C VAL A 75 -13.60 39.28 -23.57
N ASN A 76 -12.33 39.43 -23.95
CA ASN A 76 -11.90 40.59 -24.70
C ASN A 76 -10.69 40.20 -25.57
N PRO A 77 -10.78 40.36 -26.92
CA PRO A 77 -9.69 40.04 -27.86
C PRO A 77 -8.40 40.81 -27.63
N ASP A 78 -8.49 42.00 -27.01
CA ASP A 78 -7.34 42.85 -26.72
C ASP A 78 -6.57 42.41 -25.47
N PHE A 79 -7.11 41.47 -24.68
CA PHE A 79 -6.46 40.94 -23.50
C PHE A 79 -5.39 39.91 -23.90
N SER A 80 -4.24 40.03 -23.26
CA SER A 80 -3.20 39.00 -23.29
C SER A 80 -2.95 38.49 -21.88
N ALA A 81 -2.85 37.18 -21.71
CA ALA A 81 -2.79 36.59 -20.40
C ALA A 81 -1.67 35.54 -20.27
N ALA A 82 -1.21 35.37 -19.05
CA ALA A 82 -0.28 34.32 -18.69
C ALA A 82 -0.63 33.74 -17.30
N ILE A 83 -0.39 32.46 -17.10
CA ILE A 83 -0.60 31.76 -15.84
C ILE A 83 0.76 31.36 -15.30
N TYR A 84 1.00 31.74 -14.06
CA TYR A 84 2.23 31.45 -13.34
C TYR A 84 1.94 30.59 -12.11
N MET A 85 2.82 29.61 -11.85
CA MET A 85 2.76 28.77 -10.66
C MET A 85 4.04 28.88 -9.87
N ILE A 86 3.95 28.71 -8.56
CA ILE A 86 5.06 28.80 -7.63
C ILE A 86 6.17 27.81 -8.00
N ASP A 87 7.42 28.28 -7.95
CA ASP A 87 8.64 27.51 -8.12
C ASP A 87 9.52 27.75 -6.89
N ILE A 88 9.45 26.82 -5.94
CA ILE A 88 10.19 26.96 -4.67
C ILE A 88 11.68 26.77 -4.88
N GLU A 89 12.10 25.94 -5.83
CA GLU A 89 13.52 25.68 -6.09
C GLU A 89 14.24 26.97 -6.51
N ASN A 90 13.53 27.79 -7.30
CA ASN A 90 14.11 29.04 -7.83
C ASN A 90 13.61 30.31 -7.11
N ASP A 91 12.90 30.18 -5.98
CA ASP A 91 12.31 31.29 -5.21
C ASP A 91 11.50 32.27 -6.08
N GLY A 92 10.56 31.75 -6.86
CA GLY A 92 9.77 32.53 -7.76
C GLY A 92 8.56 31.84 -8.35
N PHE A 93 8.17 32.23 -9.55
CA PHE A 93 7.02 31.73 -10.26
C PHE A 93 7.36 31.42 -11.72
N THR A 94 7.09 30.22 -12.15
CA THR A 94 7.33 29.77 -13.53
C THR A 94 6.05 29.87 -14.35
N CYS A 95 6.17 30.41 -15.58
CA CYS A 95 5.07 30.51 -16.52
C CYS A 95 4.68 29.10 -17.02
N GLN A 96 3.42 28.73 -16.79
CA GLN A 96 2.89 27.45 -17.27
C GLN A 96 2.28 27.57 -18.67
N GLU A 97 1.60 28.68 -18.94
CA GLU A 97 0.93 28.94 -20.24
C GLU A 97 0.82 30.45 -20.47
N LYS A 98 0.97 30.91 -21.71
CA LYS A 98 0.87 32.31 -22.07
C LYS A 98 0.32 32.54 -23.47
N THR A 99 -0.43 33.63 -23.65
CA THR A 99 -0.96 34.04 -24.97
C THR A 99 -0.04 35.00 -25.73
N LEU A 100 0.89 35.62 -25.04
CA LEU A 100 1.87 36.58 -25.64
C LEU A 100 3.28 36.08 -25.35
N PRO A 101 4.16 35.94 -26.36
CA PRO A 101 5.54 35.50 -26.17
C PRO A 101 6.37 36.39 -25.24
N ASP A 102 6.02 37.68 -25.13
CA ASP A 102 6.72 38.67 -24.34
C ASP A 102 6.58 38.49 -22.82
N PHE A 103 5.64 37.68 -22.35
CA PHE A 103 5.59 37.28 -20.96
C PHE A 103 6.84 36.47 -20.58
N SER A 104 7.47 36.85 -19.48
CA SER A 104 8.65 36.16 -18.95
C SER A 104 8.34 34.70 -18.62
N ASP A 105 9.28 33.79 -18.82
CA ASP A 105 9.13 32.41 -18.43
C ASP A 105 9.27 32.19 -16.92
N PHE A 106 9.95 33.15 -16.22
CA PHE A 106 10.13 33.10 -14.78
C PHE A 106 10.08 34.51 -14.19
N ILE A 107 9.48 34.65 -13.00
CA ILE A 107 9.39 35.89 -12.24
C ILE A 107 9.82 35.63 -10.80
N GLU A 108 10.79 36.44 -10.29
CA GLU A 108 11.24 36.31 -8.91
C GLU A 108 10.14 36.71 -7.89
N ASN A 109 10.11 36.04 -6.75
CA ASN A 109 9.18 36.33 -5.65
C ASN A 109 9.31 37.77 -5.10
N LYS A 110 10.49 38.39 -5.23
CA LYS A 110 10.77 39.76 -4.80
C LYS A 110 10.16 40.85 -5.70
N ASN A 111 9.58 40.47 -6.85
CA ASN A 111 8.91 41.42 -7.72
C ASN A 111 7.75 42.12 -6.98
N GLU A 112 7.74 43.48 -6.98
CA GLU A 112 6.76 44.27 -6.22
C GLU A 112 5.31 43.99 -6.63
N ILE A 113 5.06 43.80 -7.94
CA ILE A 113 3.72 43.50 -8.48
C ILE A 113 3.25 42.12 -7.99
N ILE A 114 4.13 41.14 -8.11
CA ILE A 114 3.82 39.75 -7.69
C ILE A 114 3.62 39.71 -6.17
N SER A 115 4.50 40.33 -5.41
CA SER A 115 4.37 40.44 -3.95
C SER A 115 3.04 41.06 -3.52
N ALA A 116 2.53 42.04 -4.27
CA ALA A 116 1.23 42.63 -3.99
C ALA A 116 0.06 41.66 -4.30
N ILE A 117 0.12 40.94 -5.42
CA ILE A 117 -0.92 39.95 -5.79
C ILE A 117 -0.95 38.84 -4.74
N VAL A 118 0.19 38.28 -4.37
CA VAL A 118 0.29 37.17 -3.40
C VAL A 118 -0.20 37.56 -2.01
N LYS A 119 0.12 38.81 -1.55
CA LYS A 119 -0.25 39.29 -0.21
C LYS A 119 -1.74 39.59 -0.06
N THR A 120 -2.38 40.08 -1.11
CA THR A 120 -3.78 40.58 -0.98
C THR A 120 -4.82 39.52 -1.26
N SER A 121 -4.47 38.44 -1.98
CA SER A 121 -5.39 37.41 -2.48
C SER A 121 -6.62 37.95 -3.23
N ASN A 122 -6.67 39.27 -3.43
CA ASN A 122 -7.75 39.96 -4.12
C ASN A 122 -7.26 40.46 -5.50
N PRO A 123 -8.18 40.64 -6.46
CA PRO A 123 -7.86 41.21 -7.76
C PRO A 123 -7.09 42.51 -7.61
N SER A 124 -5.92 42.62 -8.24
CA SER A 124 -5.07 43.77 -8.16
C SER A 124 -4.83 44.36 -9.53
N ILE A 125 -5.02 45.68 -9.65
CA ILE A 125 -4.84 46.45 -10.89
C ILE A 125 -3.62 47.28 -10.78
N PHE A 126 -2.68 47.11 -11.71
CA PHE A 126 -1.46 47.86 -11.80
C PHE A 126 -1.47 48.70 -13.09
N LYS A 127 -1.39 50.01 -12.95
CA LYS A 127 -1.22 50.93 -14.06
C LYS A 127 0.27 51.25 -14.20
N LYS A 128 0.81 51.24 -15.40
CA LYS A 128 2.20 51.57 -15.62
C LYS A 128 2.46 53.03 -15.25
N ASN A 129 3.40 53.22 -14.36
CA ASN A 129 3.88 54.51 -13.89
C ASN A 129 5.38 54.58 -14.16
N LYS A 130 5.97 55.79 -14.37
CA LYS A 130 7.42 55.99 -14.56
C LYS A 130 8.29 55.47 -13.40
N LYS A 131 7.66 55.07 -12.26
CA LYS A 131 8.33 54.57 -11.03
C LYS A 131 8.13 53.08 -10.77
N ASN A 132 7.35 52.36 -11.58
CA ASN A 132 7.08 50.94 -11.30
C ASN A 132 8.28 50.09 -11.79
N GLU A 133 9.19 49.80 -10.90
CA GLU A 133 10.21 48.79 -11.07
C GLU A 133 9.52 47.41 -11.04
N GLY A 134 9.82 46.50 -11.96
CA GLY A 134 9.26 45.16 -11.99
C GLY A 134 8.44 44.78 -13.23
N TRP A 135 7.96 45.77 -14.00
CA TRP A 135 7.25 45.47 -15.25
C TRP A 135 8.13 44.78 -16.31
N GLU A 136 9.41 45.21 -16.41
CA GLU A 136 10.38 44.67 -17.35
C GLU A 136 10.67 43.16 -17.09
N ASN A 137 10.57 42.77 -15.83
CA ASN A 137 10.73 41.36 -15.43
C ASN A 137 9.49 40.50 -15.75
N ILE A 138 8.35 41.13 -16.06
CA ILE A 138 7.09 40.45 -16.39
C ILE A 138 6.88 40.37 -17.90
N LEU A 139 7.13 41.46 -18.62
CA LEU A 139 6.77 41.62 -20.04
C LEU A 139 7.97 42.01 -20.94
N GLY A 140 9.19 41.84 -20.48
CA GLY A 140 10.40 42.18 -21.26
C GLY A 140 10.53 43.65 -21.60
N THR A 141 11.51 44.00 -22.47
CA THR A 141 11.87 45.37 -22.83
C THR A 141 11.04 45.91 -24.00
N LYS A 142 9.71 45.88 -23.94
CA LYS A 142 8.87 46.54 -24.95
C LYS A 142 8.94 48.05 -24.83
N THR A 143 8.83 48.75 -25.96
CA THR A 143 8.57 50.20 -26.01
C THR A 143 7.14 50.46 -25.50
N TRP A 144 7.06 50.92 -24.29
CA TRP A 144 5.80 51.13 -23.57
C TRP A 144 5.16 52.48 -23.99
N ARG A 145 3.83 52.46 -24.18
CA ARG A 145 3.09 53.67 -24.60
C ARG A 145 2.50 54.48 -23.43
N GLY A 146 2.60 53.97 -22.19
CA GLY A 146 2.16 54.69 -20.98
C GLY A 146 0.69 54.58 -20.62
N SER A 147 -0.08 53.79 -21.37
CA SER A 147 -1.50 53.51 -21.11
C SER A 147 -1.76 52.07 -20.68
N GLU A 148 -0.71 51.29 -20.57
CA GLU A 148 -0.77 49.86 -20.27
C GLU A 148 -1.20 49.56 -18.83
N SER A 149 -1.92 48.48 -18.66
CA SER A 149 -2.36 47.99 -17.38
C SER A 149 -2.22 46.48 -17.27
N LEU A 150 -2.05 46.01 -16.04
CA LEU A 150 -1.90 44.64 -15.66
C LEU A 150 -2.91 44.33 -14.57
N LEU A 151 -3.68 43.26 -14.75
CA LEU A 151 -4.50 42.71 -13.69
C LEU A 151 -3.90 41.39 -13.21
N GLY A 152 -3.87 41.22 -11.90
CA GLY A 152 -3.41 40.00 -11.24
C GLY A 152 -4.52 39.39 -10.42
N PHE A 153 -4.69 38.09 -10.58
CA PHE A 153 -5.65 37.27 -9.84
C PHE A 153 -4.94 36.07 -9.23
N SER A 154 -5.03 35.92 -7.92
CA SER A 154 -4.41 34.80 -7.23
C SER A 154 -5.08 33.49 -7.58
N ILE A 155 -4.30 32.42 -7.73
CA ILE A 155 -4.76 31.05 -7.81
C ILE A 155 -4.48 30.41 -6.44
N LEU A 156 -5.53 29.90 -5.82
CA LEU A 156 -5.48 29.33 -4.47
C LEU A 156 -5.54 27.80 -4.55
N TYR A 157 -4.81 27.18 -3.64
CA TYR A 157 -4.91 25.73 -3.39
C TYR A 157 -4.88 25.49 -1.89
N SER A 158 -5.90 24.82 -1.34
CA SER A 158 -6.08 24.64 0.11
C SER A 158 -5.92 25.94 0.92
N GLY A 159 -6.39 27.09 0.37
CA GLY A 159 -6.32 28.40 1.01
C GLY A 159 -4.98 29.13 0.86
N ASN A 160 -3.96 28.53 0.26
CA ASN A 160 -2.66 29.15 0.01
C ASN A 160 -2.56 29.61 -1.43
N VAL A 161 -1.83 30.72 -1.65
CA VAL A 161 -1.54 31.19 -3.01
C VAL A 161 -0.45 30.31 -3.62
N VAL A 162 -0.81 29.55 -4.67
CA VAL A 162 0.11 28.67 -5.41
C VAL A 162 0.47 29.21 -6.78
N GLY A 163 -0.20 30.28 -7.21
CA GLY A 163 0.06 30.92 -8.51
C GLY A 163 -0.80 32.15 -8.73
N PHE A 164 -0.76 32.65 -9.94
CA PHE A 164 -1.58 33.79 -10.34
C PHE A 164 -1.85 33.79 -11.85
N LEU A 165 -3.00 34.35 -12.23
CA LEU A 165 -3.36 34.70 -13.58
C LEU A 165 -3.06 36.18 -13.79
N LEU A 166 -2.17 36.52 -14.74
CA LEU A 166 -1.91 37.89 -15.18
C LEU A 166 -2.65 38.15 -16.48
N VAL A 167 -3.31 39.31 -16.56
CA VAL A 167 -3.95 39.80 -17.78
C VAL A 167 -3.40 41.16 -18.12
N TYR A 168 -2.79 41.26 -19.28
CA TYR A 168 -2.19 42.49 -19.82
C TYR A 168 -3.13 43.12 -20.85
N MET A 169 -3.16 44.45 -20.89
CA MET A 169 -3.90 45.24 -21.85
C MET A 169 -3.17 46.53 -22.21
N ASP A 170 -3.28 46.97 -23.48
CA ASP A 170 -2.63 48.19 -23.97
C ASP A 170 -3.33 49.47 -23.49
N HIS A 171 -4.65 49.42 -23.23
CA HIS A 171 -5.43 50.54 -22.79
C HIS A 171 -6.36 50.20 -21.62
N PHE A 172 -6.25 50.93 -20.51
CA PHE A 172 -7.07 50.72 -19.31
C PHE A 172 -8.57 50.99 -19.53
N SER A 173 -8.92 51.88 -20.47
CA SER A 173 -10.32 52.24 -20.78
C SER A 173 -11.16 51.09 -21.36
N SER A 174 -10.52 49.98 -21.71
CA SER A 174 -11.20 48.79 -22.28
C SER A 174 -11.73 47.84 -21.22
N ILE A 175 -11.43 48.00 -19.91
CA ILE A 175 -11.89 47.13 -18.85
C ILE A 175 -13.26 47.53 -18.33
N GLN A 176 -14.22 46.67 -18.41
CA GLN A 176 -15.48 46.78 -17.68
C GLN A 176 -15.41 45.98 -16.38
N ASN A 177 -16.18 46.38 -15.34
CA ASN A 177 -16.27 45.65 -14.09
C ASN A 177 -16.69 44.20 -14.34
N ARG A 178 -17.57 43.96 -15.32
CA ARG A 178 -18.00 42.63 -15.74
C ARG A 178 -16.82 41.76 -16.22
N ASP A 179 -15.87 42.31 -16.92
CA ASP A 179 -14.71 41.58 -17.44
C ASP A 179 -13.80 41.14 -16.28
N GLN A 180 -13.62 42.00 -15.28
CA GLN A 180 -12.87 41.66 -14.05
C GLN A 180 -13.51 40.52 -13.30
N ASP A 181 -14.85 40.58 -13.09
CA ASP A 181 -15.61 39.54 -12.42
C ASP A 181 -15.49 38.19 -13.15
N ILE A 182 -15.49 38.20 -14.49
CA ILE A 182 -15.35 36.97 -15.27
C ILE A 182 -13.93 36.40 -15.12
N ILE A 183 -12.88 37.24 -15.20
CA ILE A 183 -11.50 36.79 -15.10
C ILE A 183 -11.21 36.27 -13.68
N GLU A 184 -11.77 36.91 -12.65
CA GLU A 184 -11.68 36.43 -11.27
C GLU A 184 -12.29 35.02 -11.15
N LYS A 185 -13.48 34.79 -11.74
CA LYS A 185 -14.09 33.47 -11.79
C LYS A 185 -13.25 32.46 -12.56
N LEU A 186 -12.54 32.89 -13.60
CA LEU A 186 -11.62 32.02 -14.33
C LEU A 186 -10.40 31.60 -13.46
N SER A 187 -9.87 32.52 -12.62
CA SER A 187 -8.80 32.15 -11.68
C SER A 187 -9.31 31.17 -10.60
N GLN A 188 -10.52 31.38 -10.08
CA GLN A 188 -11.18 30.45 -9.16
C GLN A 188 -11.45 29.09 -9.83
N PHE A 189 -11.81 29.07 -11.11
CA PHE A 189 -12.00 27.84 -11.87
C PHE A 189 -10.70 27.04 -12.01
N ILE A 190 -9.54 27.72 -12.16
CA ILE A 190 -8.24 27.02 -12.13
C ILE A 190 -8.02 26.40 -10.74
N SER A 191 -8.29 27.15 -9.66
CA SER A 191 -8.14 26.67 -8.28
C SER A 191 -8.93 25.40 -8.01
N HIS A 192 -10.24 25.42 -8.30
CA HIS A 192 -11.09 24.24 -8.14
C HIS A 192 -10.69 23.09 -9.08
N GLY A 193 -10.32 23.40 -10.32
CA GLY A 193 -9.87 22.38 -11.26
C GLY A 193 -8.59 21.67 -10.81
N MET A 194 -7.71 22.34 -10.08
CA MET A 194 -6.53 21.73 -9.47
C MET A 194 -6.91 20.78 -8.33
N GLU A 195 -7.84 21.19 -7.46
CA GLU A 195 -8.36 20.34 -6.37
C GLU A 195 -9.05 19.09 -6.92
N ASP A 196 -9.88 19.25 -7.95
CA ASP A 196 -10.56 18.12 -8.62
C ASP A 196 -9.57 17.14 -9.26
N LEU A 197 -8.51 17.65 -9.90
CA LEU A 197 -7.47 16.82 -10.51
C LEU A 197 -6.65 16.04 -9.48
N GLU A 198 -6.35 16.64 -8.33
CA GLU A 198 -5.67 15.95 -7.24
C GLU A 198 -6.54 14.84 -6.64
N GLN A 199 -7.83 15.12 -6.40
CA GLN A 199 -8.76 14.09 -5.95
C GLN A 199 -8.87 12.94 -6.94
N MET A 200 -8.92 13.24 -8.25
CA MET A 200 -8.93 12.24 -9.30
C MET A 200 -7.65 11.41 -9.31
N GLU A 201 -6.48 12.02 -9.12
CA GLU A 201 -5.20 11.31 -9.02
C GLU A 201 -5.18 10.38 -7.81
N SER A 202 -5.60 10.87 -6.64
CA SER A 202 -5.70 10.05 -5.42
C SER A 202 -6.61 8.83 -5.63
N LEU A 203 -7.80 9.04 -6.22
CA LEU A 203 -8.73 7.94 -6.52
C LEU A 203 -8.16 6.93 -7.53
N MET A 204 -7.39 7.39 -8.51
CA MET A 204 -6.71 6.50 -9.47
C MET A 204 -5.64 5.64 -8.79
N VAL A 205 -4.84 6.24 -7.91
CA VAL A 205 -3.82 5.52 -7.13
C VAL A 205 -4.48 4.49 -6.23
N ASP A 206 -5.51 4.88 -5.49
CA ASP A 206 -6.26 3.98 -4.60
C ASP A 206 -6.89 2.80 -5.38
N ASN A 207 -7.51 3.08 -6.52
CA ASN A 207 -8.12 2.03 -7.34
C ASN A 207 -7.06 1.07 -7.93
N TYR A 208 -5.94 1.60 -8.38
CA TYR A 208 -4.84 0.78 -8.88
C TYR A 208 -4.25 -0.10 -7.77
N PHE A 209 -4.05 0.46 -6.59
CA PHE A 209 -3.57 -0.27 -5.41
C PHE A 209 -4.55 -1.39 -5.01
N ASN A 210 -5.84 -1.07 -4.93
CA ASN A 210 -6.89 -2.06 -4.63
C ASN A 210 -6.93 -3.20 -5.65
N THR A 211 -6.76 -2.89 -6.94
CA THR A 211 -6.71 -3.91 -8.00
C THR A 211 -5.49 -4.82 -7.83
N ARG A 212 -4.34 -4.27 -7.45
CA ARG A 212 -3.13 -5.05 -7.19
C ARG A 212 -3.27 -5.94 -5.96
N ILE A 213 -3.90 -5.43 -4.90
CA ILE A 213 -4.22 -6.24 -3.71
C ILE A 213 -5.19 -7.38 -4.06
N ALA A 214 -6.25 -7.10 -4.83
CA ALA A 214 -7.19 -8.15 -5.26
C ALA A 214 -6.48 -9.26 -6.06
N ASN A 215 -5.59 -8.88 -6.98
CA ASN A 215 -4.80 -9.85 -7.76
C ASN A 215 -3.86 -10.68 -6.88
N LEU A 216 -3.42 -10.16 -5.75
CA LEU A 216 -2.61 -10.90 -4.78
C LEU A 216 -3.40 -12.07 -4.18
N PHE A 217 -4.68 -11.88 -3.87
CA PHE A 217 -5.56 -12.97 -3.44
C PHE A 217 -5.76 -14.04 -4.51
N ASP A 218 -5.94 -13.62 -5.76
CA ASP A 218 -6.20 -14.56 -6.87
C ASP A 218 -4.95 -15.41 -7.22
N GLN A 219 -3.75 -14.90 -6.97
CA GLN A 219 -2.49 -15.60 -7.27
C GLN A 219 -2.02 -16.51 -6.14
N LEU A 220 -2.46 -16.27 -4.90
CA LEU A 220 -2.09 -17.08 -3.76
C LEU A 220 -2.99 -18.32 -3.68
N GLU A 221 -2.45 -19.47 -4.03
CA GLU A 221 -3.11 -20.73 -3.72
C GLU A 221 -3.19 -20.95 -2.21
N VAL A 222 -4.22 -21.65 -1.76
CA VAL A 222 -4.43 -22.01 -0.33
C VAL A 222 -3.23 -22.71 0.28
N LYS A 223 -2.42 -23.35 -0.55
CA LYS A 223 -1.22 -24.10 -0.19
C LYS A 223 0.07 -23.31 -0.37
N SER A 224 0.01 -22.04 -0.82
CA SER A 224 1.19 -21.20 -0.98
C SER A 224 1.95 -21.07 0.34
N ASP A 225 3.27 -21.13 0.26
CA ASP A 225 4.14 -20.95 1.42
C ASP A 225 4.12 -19.48 1.88
N GLU A 226 4.35 -19.24 3.16
CA GLU A 226 4.46 -17.88 3.72
C GLU A 226 5.51 -17.04 2.97
N SER A 227 6.58 -17.67 2.47
CA SER A 227 7.62 -16.99 1.70
C SER A 227 7.10 -16.38 0.39
N GLU A 228 6.21 -17.05 -0.33
CA GLU A 228 5.61 -16.54 -1.57
C GLU A 228 4.72 -15.31 -1.28
N LEU A 229 3.98 -15.35 -0.16
CA LEU A 229 3.19 -14.21 0.30
C LEU A 229 4.08 -13.00 0.57
N PHE A 230 5.16 -13.17 1.35
CA PHE A 230 6.05 -12.06 1.69
C PHE A 230 6.80 -11.49 0.48
N GLN A 231 7.22 -12.33 -0.48
CA GLN A 231 7.79 -11.87 -1.75
C GLN A 231 6.79 -11.05 -2.57
N SER A 232 5.53 -11.47 -2.61
CA SER A 232 4.47 -10.72 -3.30
C SER A 232 4.21 -9.36 -2.64
N ILE A 233 4.22 -9.31 -1.29
CA ILE A 233 4.12 -8.07 -0.51
C ILE A 233 5.32 -7.16 -0.79
N GLN A 234 6.54 -7.69 -0.82
CA GLN A 234 7.75 -6.95 -1.20
C GLN A 234 7.60 -6.29 -2.57
N GLY A 235 7.08 -7.04 -3.56
CA GLY A 235 6.81 -6.52 -4.90
C GLY A 235 5.82 -5.35 -4.90
N LEU A 236 4.74 -5.45 -4.11
CA LEU A 236 3.78 -4.36 -3.94
C LEU A 236 4.41 -3.16 -3.24
N CYS A 237 5.14 -3.39 -2.14
CA CYS A 237 5.80 -2.32 -1.41
C CYS A 237 6.78 -1.56 -2.31
N ARG A 238 7.59 -2.26 -3.12
CA ARG A 238 8.50 -1.63 -4.10
C ARG A 238 7.78 -0.82 -5.17
N ALA A 239 6.58 -1.20 -5.55
CA ALA A 239 5.81 -0.52 -6.59
C ALA A 239 5.13 0.77 -6.10
N PHE A 240 4.70 0.83 -4.84
CA PHE A 240 3.87 1.92 -4.33
C PHE A 240 4.55 2.80 -3.29
N PHE A 241 5.57 2.29 -2.59
CA PHE A 241 6.21 3.03 -1.51
C PHE A 241 7.68 3.27 -1.81
N GLN A 242 8.18 4.33 -1.22
CA GLN A 242 9.61 4.61 -1.22
C GLN A 242 10.18 4.35 0.16
N TYR A 243 11.13 3.45 0.23
CA TYR A 243 11.85 3.12 1.44
C TYR A 243 13.32 2.78 1.09
N ASP A 244 14.19 2.96 2.05
CA ASP A 244 15.57 2.48 1.96
C ASP A 244 15.68 1.07 2.56
N LYS A 245 14.78 0.75 3.53
CA LYS A 245 14.64 -0.59 4.11
C LYS A 245 13.17 -0.91 4.38
N LEU A 246 12.77 -2.13 4.04
CA LEU A 246 11.50 -2.76 4.39
C LEU A 246 11.76 -3.97 5.26
N THR A 247 11.05 -4.10 6.37
CA THR A 247 11.11 -5.27 7.23
C THR A 247 9.71 -5.77 7.56
N ILE A 248 9.51 -7.09 7.46
CA ILE A 248 8.29 -7.76 7.91
C ILE A 248 8.66 -8.65 9.08
N VAL A 249 8.00 -8.45 10.20
CA VAL A 249 8.18 -9.25 11.42
C VAL A 249 6.88 -9.90 11.83
N LEU A 250 6.96 -11.13 12.36
CA LEU A 250 5.85 -11.80 13.02
C LEU A 250 6.17 -12.03 14.48
N SER A 251 5.17 -11.95 15.36
CA SER A 251 5.29 -12.27 16.79
C SER A 251 5.41 -13.78 16.97
N ALA A 252 6.33 -14.22 17.83
CA ALA A 252 6.35 -15.59 18.32
C ALA A 252 5.16 -15.84 19.26
N GLY A 253 4.80 -17.10 19.43
CA GLY A 253 3.58 -17.49 20.16
C GLY A 253 3.45 -16.99 21.60
N ASP A 254 4.57 -16.70 22.28
CA ASP A 254 4.61 -16.17 23.63
C ASP A 254 4.61 -14.63 23.72
N LYS A 255 4.59 -13.95 22.57
CA LYS A 255 4.65 -12.47 22.43
C LYS A 255 5.85 -11.82 23.14
N SER A 256 6.87 -12.57 23.51
CA SER A 256 8.11 -12.05 24.09
C SER A 256 9.17 -11.79 23.01
N LYS A 257 9.04 -12.50 21.91
CA LYS A 257 9.96 -12.46 20.77
C LYS A 257 9.23 -12.17 19.48
N GLY A 258 9.93 -11.52 18.56
CA GLY A 258 9.55 -11.39 17.16
C GLY A 258 10.52 -12.17 16.29
N MET A 259 10.04 -12.63 15.14
CA MET A 259 10.81 -13.30 14.10
C MET A 259 10.79 -12.45 12.84
N ILE A 260 11.95 -12.24 12.25
CA ILE A 260 12.11 -11.50 10.99
C ILE A 260 11.75 -12.45 9.84
N LYS A 261 10.76 -12.06 9.05
CA LYS A 261 10.25 -12.87 7.94
C LYS A 261 10.72 -12.40 6.58
N LEU A 262 10.99 -11.10 6.43
CA LEU A 262 11.51 -10.49 5.22
C LEU A 262 12.32 -9.25 5.56
N VAL A 263 13.44 -9.11 4.85
CA VAL A 263 14.25 -7.88 4.82
C VAL A 263 14.48 -7.50 3.36
N ASP A 264 14.20 -6.25 2.99
CA ASP A 264 14.45 -5.70 1.66
C ASP A 264 15.14 -4.34 1.74
N GLY A 265 16.07 -4.07 0.84
CA GLY A 265 16.81 -2.81 0.76
C GLY A 265 18.15 -2.86 1.47
N LEU A 266 18.44 -1.88 2.33
CA LEU A 266 19.72 -1.78 3.01
C LEU A 266 19.95 -2.97 3.96
N HIS A 267 21.09 -3.62 3.77
CA HIS A 267 21.55 -4.70 4.64
C HIS A 267 22.24 -4.11 5.88
N ASP A 268 21.70 -4.45 7.02
CA ASP A 268 22.33 -4.37 8.34
C ASP A 268 22.62 -5.81 8.82
N ASP A 269 23.27 -5.98 9.95
CA ASP A 269 23.62 -7.30 10.52
C ASP A 269 22.38 -8.09 11.01
N ILE A 270 21.30 -8.09 10.22
CA ILE A 270 20.01 -8.70 10.55
C ILE A 270 19.56 -9.53 9.36
N ASP A 271 19.39 -10.83 9.59
CA ASP A 271 19.00 -11.79 8.56
C ASP A 271 17.55 -12.27 8.74
N GLU A 272 16.94 -12.71 7.62
CA GLU A 272 15.66 -13.38 7.63
C GLU A 272 15.73 -14.67 8.47
N GLY A 273 14.75 -14.92 9.30
CA GLY A 273 14.70 -16.05 10.23
C GLY A 273 15.29 -15.77 11.61
N GLU A 274 15.95 -14.62 11.81
CA GLU A 274 16.43 -14.23 13.14
C GLU A 274 15.27 -13.89 14.10
N GLU A 275 15.45 -14.27 15.37
CA GLU A 275 14.57 -13.85 16.46
C GLU A 275 15.14 -12.63 17.18
N PHE A 276 14.28 -11.74 17.62
CA PHE A 276 14.64 -10.58 18.43
C PHE A 276 13.67 -10.43 19.62
N HIS A 277 14.13 -9.76 20.68
CA HIS A 277 13.27 -9.44 21.81
C HIS A 277 12.38 -8.23 21.50
N ILE A 278 11.09 -8.36 21.79
CA ILE A 278 10.09 -7.31 21.52
C ILE A 278 10.30 -6.07 22.42
N GLN A 279 10.79 -6.25 23.66
CA GLN A 279 10.95 -5.13 24.60
C GLN A 279 11.95 -4.08 24.12
N ASN A 280 11.57 -2.80 24.23
CA ASN A 280 12.37 -1.64 23.84
C ASN A 280 12.81 -1.62 22.36
N THR A 281 12.00 -2.19 21.49
CA THR A 281 12.24 -2.14 20.03
C THR A 281 11.08 -1.51 19.30
N LEU A 282 11.36 -0.87 18.16
CA LEU A 282 10.35 -0.29 17.28
C LEU A 282 9.26 -1.30 16.92
N HIS A 283 9.67 -2.45 16.40
CA HIS A 283 8.73 -3.50 16.01
C HIS A 283 7.94 -4.04 17.21
N GLY A 284 8.60 -4.13 18.36
CA GLY A 284 7.97 -4.55 19.60
C GLY A 284 6.90 -3.59 20.09
N LEU A 285 7.15 -2.29 19.99
CA LEU A 285 6.16 -1.26 20.36
C LEU A 285 4.90 -1.39 19.50
N VAL A 286 5.07 -1.54 18.17
CA VAL A 286 3.93 -1.72 17.25
C VAL A 286 3.18 -3.02 17.55
N ILE A 287 3.88 -4.11 17.87
CA ILE A 287 3.26 -5.40 18.20
C ILE A 287 2.50 -5.32 19.54
N GLN A 288 3.05 -4.66 20.55
CA GLN A 288 2.43 -4.55 21.89
C GLN A 288 1.22 -3.60 21.88
N ASP A 289 1.38 -2.42 21.30
CA ASP A 289 0.33 -1.39 21.30
C ASP A 289 -0.72 -1.59 20.21
N GLY A 290 -0.37 -2.31 19.16
CA GLY A 290 -1.25 -2.51 18.01
C GLY A 290 -1.60 -1.20 17.30
N LYS A 291 -0.70 -0.21 17.34
CA LYS A 291 -0.90 1.11 16.72
C LYS A 291 0.14 1.35 15.63
N THR A 292 -0.29 2.05 14.60
CA THR A 292 0.60 2.54 13.56
C THR A 292 1.54 3.59 14.14
N ILE A 293 2.82 3.48 13.83
CA ILE A 293 3.85 4.48 14.14
C ILE A 293 4.25 5.12 12.81
N CYS A 294 4.10 6.44 12.71
CA CYS A 294 4.61 7.25 11.63
C CYS A 294 5.44 8.36 12.25
N SER A 295 6.75 8.34 12.03
CA SER A 295 7.67 9.38 12.49
C SER A 295 8.53 9.87 11.33
N ASN A 296 8.63 11.17 11.19
CA ASN A 296 9.48 11.83 10.20
C ASN A 296 10.76 12.42 10.83
N ALA A 297 10.91 12.25 12.14
CA ALA A 297 12.05 12.66 12.94
C ALA A 297 12.36 11.59 14.00
N TRP A 298 12.62 10.36 13.53
CA TRP A 298 12.72 9.16 14.38
C TRP A 298 13.57 9.33 15.64
N PHE A 299 14.76 9.93 15.51
CA PHE A 299 15.67 10.11 16.64
C PHE A 299 15.20 11.15 17.65
N GLU A 300 14.35 12.11 17.25
CA GLU A 300 13.77 13.12 18.12
C GLU A 300 12.56 12.55 18.85
N ASP A 301 11.72 11.79 18.13
CA ASP A 301 10.49 11.20 18.69
C ASP A 301 10.80 10.00 19.60
N PHE A 302 11.82 9.21 19.26
CA PHE A 302 12.16 7.95 19.94
C PHE A 302 13.67 7.80 20.22
N PRO A 303 14.29 8.66 21.02
CA PRO A 303 15.76 8.76 21.15
C PRO A 303 16.42 7.51 21.79
N GLU A 304 15.69 6.72 22.58
CA GLU A 304 16.21 5.52 23.28
C GLU A 304 15.67 4.21 22.69
N MET A 305 14.88 4.26 21.62
CA MET A 305 14.26 3.09 21.02
C MET A 305 15.25 2.37 20.11
N ASN A 306 15.43 1.07 20.32
CA ASN A 306 16.19 0.23 19.42
C ASN A 306 15.31 -0.24 18.24
N ARG A 307 15.93 -0.71 17.17
CA ARG A 307 15.19 -1.32 16.06
C ARG A 307 14.93 -2.80 16.33
N PHE A 308 15.97 -3.58 16.62
CA PHE A 308 15.95 -5.02 16.93
C PHE A 308 16.81 -5.40 18.13
N LYS A 309 18.02 -4.83 18.23
CA LYS A 309 19.03 -5.16 19.25
C LYS A 309 19.45 -3.90 20.01
N PRO A 310 19.87 -4.00 21.26
CA PRO A 310 20.35 -2.85 22.01
C PRO A 310 21.51 -2.13 21.27
N GLY A 311 21.31 -0.86 20.97
CA GLY A 311 22.29 0.02 20.35
C GLY A 311 22.28 0.04 18.81
N ASP A 312 21.46 -0.76 18.16
CA ASP A 312 21.38 -0.84 16.68
C ASP A 312 20.73 0.40 16.03
N ASN A 313 20.12 1.28 16.79
CA ASN A 313 19.58 2.55 16.32
C ASN A 313 20.65 3.53 15.81
N ARG A 314 21.93 3.26 16.06
CA ARG A 314 23.06 4.11 15.64
C ARG A 314 23.75 3.65 14.37
N ASP A 315 23.51 2.44 13.93
CA ASP A 315 24.23 1.83 12.80
C ASP A 315 23.80 2.44 11.47
N PHE A 316 22.53 2.85 11.36
CA PHE A 316 22.00 3.59 10.21
C PHE A 316 21.18 4.79 10.71
N ASN A 317 21.48 5.97 10.18
CA ASN A 317 20.73 7.19 10.49
C ASN A 317 19.39 7.21 9.77
N PHE A 318 18.50 6.24 10.05
CA PHE A 318 17.11 6.31 9.55
C PHE A 318 16.40 7.49 10.20
N MET A 319 15.95 8.42 9.38
CA MET A 319 15.31 9.64 9.83
C MET A 319 13.78 9.51 9.87
N SER A 320 13.21 8.72 8.96
CA SER A 320 11.77 8.54 8.86
C SER A 320 11.40 7.06 8.93
N VAL A 321 10.34 6.76 9.67
CA VAL A 321 9.83 5.40 9.90
C VAL A 321 8.32 5.39 9.75
N LEU A 322 7.82 4.41 9.03
CA LEU A 322 6.41 4.04 8.98
C LEU A 322 6.27 2.56 9.33
N SER A 323 5.65 2.25 10.45
CA SER A 323 5.43 0.88 10.91
C SER A 323 3.97 0.65 11.20
N VAL A 324 3.38 -0.36 10.56
CA VAL A 324 1.95 -0.67 10.64
C VAL A 324 1.77 -2.10 11.17
N PRO A 325 0.89 -2.31 12.17
CA PRO A 325 0.64 -3.62 12.74
C PRO A 325 -0.12 -4.55 11.79
N LEU A 326 0.26 -5.82 11.79
CA LEU A 326 -0.52 -6.93 11.23
C LEU A 326 -1.43 -7.45 12.33
N LYS A 327 -2.75 -7.38 12.13
CA LYS A 327 -3.76 -7.74 13.14
C LYS A 327 -4.62 -8.91 12.68
N SER A 328 -4.72 -9.93 13.53
CA SER A 328 -5.65 -11.06 13.36
C SER A 328 -6.50 -11.21 14.61
N ASN A 329 -7.84 -11.29 14.48
CA ASN A 329 -8.77 -11.49 15.59
C ASN A 329 -8.57 -10.54 16.78
N ASN A 330 -8.34 -9.25 16.54
CA ASN A 330 -8.01 -8.21 17.52
C ASN A 330 -6.62 -8.36 18.21
N GLU A 331 -5.81 -9.31 17.81
CA GLU A 331 -4.45 -9.46 18.30
C GLU A 331 -3.45 -9.00 17.23
N THR A 332 -2.37 -8.37 17.65
CA THR A 332 -1.27 -8.04 16.76
C THR A 332 -0.38 -9.25 16.60
N ILE A 333 -0.24 -9.73 15.36
CA ILE A 333 0.54 -10.91 14.99
C ILE A 333 1.90 -10.53 14.38
N GLY A 334 2.13 -9.26 14.10
CA GLY A 334 3.37 -8.79 13.48
C GLY A 334 3.30 -7.32 13.09
N ALA A 335 4.26 -6.88 12.29
CA ALA A 335 4.32 -5.54 11.72
C ALA A 335 5.02 -5.51 10.37
N ILE A 336 4.64 -4.57 9.52
CA ILE A 336 5.38 -4.17 8.31
C ILE A 336 5.96 -2.79 8.59
N THR A 337 7.27 -2.65 8.44
CA THR A 337 8.01 -1.43 8.74
C THR A 337 8.81 -0.98 7.52
N MET A 338 8.69 0.29 7.21
CA MET A 338 9.48 0.98 6.17
C MET A 338 10.31 2.06 6.82
N GLU A 339 11.60 2.11 6.50
CA GLU A 339 12.59 3.03 7.06
C GLU A 339 13.30 3.79 5.95
N ARG A 340 13.66 5.06 6.20
CA ARG A 340 14.38 5.92 5.26
C ARG A 340 15.52 6.65 5.92
N LEU A 341 16.64 6.76 5.18
CA LEU A 341 17.85 7.48 5.61
C LEU A 341 17.69 9.01 5.54
N LYS A 342 16.80 9.48 4.68
CA LYS A 342 16.56 10.92 4.53
C LYS A 342 15.26 11.30 5.23
N SER A 343 15.27 12.48 5.86
CA SER A 343 14.03 13.10 6.36
C SER A 343 13.10 13.34 5.19
N ARG A 344 12.14 12.48 5.04
CA ARG A 344 11.04 12.61 4.09
C ARG A 344 9.76 12.26 4.81
N ILE A 345 8.79 13.13 4.65
CA ILE A 345 7.48 12.98 5.26
C ILE A 345 6.78 11.79 4.61
N TYR A 346 6.45 10.76 5.39
CA TYR A 346 5.39 9.84 5.03
C TYR A 346 4.07 10.60 5.10
N LEU A 347 3.33 10.58 4.01
CA LEU A 347 2.04 11.25 3.90
C LEU A 347 0.92 10.39 4.50
N ASP A 348 -0.20 11.02 4.82
CA ASP A 348 -1.40 10.30 5.28
C ASP A 348 -1.88 9.26 4.24
N SER A 349 -1.64 9.50 2.95
CA SER A 349 -1.88 8.53 1.88
C SER A 349 -1.02 7.29 2.02
N ASP A 350 0.28 7.44 2.31
CA ASP A 350 1.19 6.29 2.51
C ASP A 350 0.75 5.46 3.71
N VAL A 351 0.38 6.14 4.80
CA VAL A 351 -0.14 5.48 6.01
C VAL A 351 -1.39 4.65 5.67
N ARG A 352 -2.39 5.26 5.01
CA ARG A 352 -3.63 4.57 4.64
C ARG A 352 -3.40 3.38 3.71
N LEU A 353 -2.55 3.55 2.69
CA LEU A 353 -2.23 2.46 1.75
C LEU A 353 -1.53 1.30 2.45
N LEU A 354 -0.56 1.59 3.35
CA LEU A 354 0.12 0.53 4.10
C LEU A 354 -0.81 -0.14 5.12
N GLU A 355 -1.70 0.60 5.78
CA GLU A 355 -2.72 0.05 6.67
C GLU A 355 -3.68 -0.89 5.92
N LEU A 356 -4.10 -0.51 4.72
CA LEU A 356 -4.94 -1.35 3.85
C LEU A 356 -4.19 -2.64 3.45
N LEU A 357 -2.92 -2.53 3.06
CA LEU A 357 -2.08 -3.68 2.75
C LEU A 357 -1.94 -4.60 3.97
N CYS A 358 -1.61 -4.04 5.13
CA CYS A 358 -1.47 -4.80 6.38
C CYS A 358 -2.77 -5.50 6.79
N GLY A 359 -3.92 -4.84 6.65
CA GLY A 359 -5.23 -5.46 6.89
C GLY A 359 -5.49 -6.66 5.98
N THR A 360 -5.13 -6.52 4.70
CA THR A 360 -5.26 -7.58 3.70
C THR A 360 -4.33 -8.76 4.00
N VAL A 361 -3.05 -8.47 4.26
CA VAL A 361 -2.03 -9.48 4.62
C VAL A 361 -2.45 -10.23 5.87
N SER A 362 -2.94 -9.52 6.88
CA SER A 362 -3.45 -10.10 8.12
C SER A 362 -4.59 -11.09 7.86
N SER A 363 -5.50 -10.74 6.96
CA SER A 363 -6.61 -11.61 6.57
C SER A 363 -6.13 -12.88 5.86
N ILE A 364 -5.15 -12.76 4.97
CA ILE A 364 -4.53 -13.91 4.28
C ILE A 364 -3.83 -14.83 5.28
N LEU A 365 -2.99 -14.28 6.16
CA LEU A 365 -2.28 -15.06 7.18
C LEU A 365 -3.25 -15.78 8.13
N ASN A 366 -4.30 -15.10 8.57
CA ASN A 366 -5.33 -15.71 9.39
C ASN A 366 -6.04 -16.86 8.65
N TRP A 367 -6.41 -16.64 7.40
CA TRP A 367 -7.07 -17.67 6.59
C TRP A 367 -6.17 -18.89 6.34
N GLN A 368 -4.88 -18.68 6.03
CA GLN A 368 -3.91 -19.77 5.89
C GLN A 368 -3.75 -20.55 7.22
N GLN A 369 -3.71 -19.85 8.35
CA GLN A 369 -3.59 -20.47 9.66
C GLN A 369 -4.83 -21.30 10.02
N GLU A 370 -6.03 -20.77 9.80
CA GLU A 370 -7.28 -21.50 10.00
C GLU A 370 -7.41 -22.69 9.05
N TYR A 371 -7.03 -22.51 7.78
CA TYR A 371 -7.01 -23.63 6.83
C TYR A 371 -6.04 -24.73 7.28
N LYS A 372 -4.82 -24.40 7.71
CA LYS A 372 -3.87 -25.36 8.26
C LYS A 372 -4.47 -26.12 9.46
N LYS A 373 -5.14 -25.42 10.38
CA LYS A 373 -5.81 -26.07 11.54
C LYS A 373 -6.91 -27.03 11.08
N VAL A 374 -7.82 -26.58 10.21
CA VAL A 374 -8.91 -27.40 9.68
C VAL A 374 -8.35 -28.60 8.92
N HIS A 375 -7.34 -28.37 8.09
CA HIS A 375 -6.70 -29.43 7.33
C HIS A 375 -6.05 -30.46 8.25
N LEU A 376 -5.26 -30.02 9.24
CA LEU A 376 -4.66 -30.91 10.23
C LEU A 376 -5.71 -31.69 11.02
N SER A 377 -6.79 -31.07 11.46
CA SER A 377 -7.89 -31.76 12.15
C SER A 377 -8.66 -32.71 11.23
N SER A 378 -8.65 -32.46 9.93
CA SER A 378 -9.29 -33.34 8.92
C SER A 378 -8.46 -34.59 8.61
N ILE A 379 -7.15 -34.58 8.84
CA ILE A 379 -6.24 -35.70 8.53
C ILE A 379 -5.73 -36.43 9.77
N HIS A 380 -5.81 -35.82 10.95
CA HIS A 380 -5.38 -36.44 12.20
C HIS A 380 -6.55 -36.80 13.11
N ASP A 381 -6.34 -37.81 13.95
CA ASP A 381 -7.24 -38.20 15.03
C ASP A 381 -7.09 -37.22 16.21
N GLY A 382 -8.19 -36.65 16.66
CA GLY A 382 -8.19 -35.58 17.68
C GLY A 382 -7.72 -36.02 19.08
N LEU A 383 -7.72 -37.33 19.36
CA LEU A 383 -7.28 -37.87 20.64
C LEU A 383 -5.77 -38.15 20.66
N THR A 384 -5.27 -38.77 19.62
CA THR A 384 -3.92 -39.36 19.57
C THR A 384 -2.94 -38.57 18.72
N GLY A 385 -3.43 -37.69 17.84
CA GLY A 385 -2.59 -36.95 16.90
C GLY A 385 -2.05 -37.78 15.72
N LEU A 386 -2.30 -39.10 15.69
CA LEU A 386 -2.00 -39.98 14.54
C LEU A 386 -2.91 -39.67 13.36
N LEU A 387 -2.59 -40.20 12.16
CA LEU A 387 -3.51 -40.07 11.03
C LEU A 387 -4.88 -40.67 11.34
N ASN A 388 -5.95 -40.01 10.90
CA ASN A 388 -7.26 -40.60 10.93
C ASN A 388 -7.39 -41.69 9.85
N HIS A 389 -8.42 -42.48 9.92
CA HIS A 389 -8.61 -43.63 9.05
C HIS A 389 -8.59 -43.27 7.55
N LYS A 390 -9.27 -42.19 7.18
CA LYS A 390 -9.32 -41.74 5.80
C LYS A 390 -7.94 -41.32 5.29
N ALA A 391 -7.28 -40.42 6.00
CA ALA A 391 -5.97 -39.91 5.62
C ALA A 391 -4.90 -40.99 5.55
N PHE A 392 -4.99 -42.00 6.43
CA PHE A 392 -4.13 -43.17 6.36
C PHE A 392 -4.35 -43.98 5.09
N LEU A 393 -5.61 -44.29 4.72
CA LEU A 393 -5.91 -45.06 3.51
C LEU A 393 -5.43 -44.31 2.25
N ASP A 394 -5.69 -43.02 2.15
CA ASP A 394 -5.22 -42.19 1.02
C ASP A 394 -3.70 -42.28 0.91
N ARG A 395 -2.99 -42.10 2.03
CA ARG A 395 -1.52 -42.18 2.09
C ARG A 395 -0.97 -43.58 1.80
N PHE A 396 -1.67 -44.60 2.28
CA PHE A 396 -1.30 -46.00 2.06
C PHE A 396 -1.39 -46.36 0.57
N GLU A 397 -2.44 -45.92 -0.14
CA GLU A 397 -2.56 -46.11 -1.59
C GLU A 397 -1.44 -45.40 -2.35
N GLU A 398 -1.06 -44.18 -1.93
CA GLU A 398 0.08 -43.48 -2.49
C GLU A 398 1.41 -44.27 -2.33
N GLU A 399 1.63 -44.84 -1.11
CA GLU A 399 2.85 -45.61 -0.83
C GLU A 399 2.88 -46.95 -1.56
N ILE A 400 1.73 -47.62 -1.72
CA ILE A 400 1.62 -48.83 -2.57
C ILE A 400 2.00 -48.47 -4.02
N SER A 401 1.45 -47.40 -4.56
CA SER A 401 1.73 -46.95 -5.92
C SER A 401 3.22 -46.56 -6.09
N ARG A 402 3.81 -45.94 -5.08
CA ARG A 402 5.22 -45.55 -5.04
C ARG A 402 6.12 -46.79 -4.98
N ALA A 403 5.84 -47.73 -4.06
CA ALA A 403 6.59 -48.99 -3.92
C ALA A 403 6.57 -49.78 -5.23
N GLY A 404 5.43 -49.84 -5.91
CA GLY A 404 5.30 -50.51 -7.22
C GLY A 404 6.15 -49.83 -8.32
N ARG A 405 6.18 -48.49 -8.37
CA ARG A 405 6.99 -47.78 -9.35
C ARG A 405 8.49 -47.96 -9.16
N PHE A 406 8.95 -48.00 -7.92
CA PHE A 406 10.37 -48.10 -7.59
C PHE A 406 10.83 -49.49 -7.25
N ASN A 407 9.93 -50.50 -7.40
CA ASN A 407 10.18 -51.92 -7.05
C ASN A 407 10.72 -52.08 -5.61
N GLN A 408 10.12 -51.35 -4.67
CA GLN A 408 10.46 -51.40 -3.25
C GLN A 408 9.45 -52.22 -2.47
N MET A 409 9.88 -52.77 -1.35
CA MET A 409 8.98 -53.53 -0.45
C MET A 409 8.29 -52.56 0.51
N LEU A 410 7.00 -52.72 0.69
CA LEU A 410 6.21 -52.05 1.70
C LEU A 410 5.80 -53.08 2.78
N GLY A 411 5.99 -52.74 4.04
CA GLY A 411 5.57 -53.53 5.18
C GLY A 411 4.34 -52.92 5.86
N LEU A 412 3.36 -53.74 6.21
CA LEU A 412 2.21 -53.36 7.02
C LEU A 412 2.25 -54.07 8.36
N VAL A 413 2.16 -53.32 9.45
CA VAL A 413 2.07 -53.84 10.82
C VAL A 413 0.72 -53.46 11.41
N VAL A 414 0.02 -54.44 11.96
CA VAL A 414 -1.25 -54.25 12.67
C VAL A 414 -1.02 -54.58 14.14
N LEU A 415 -1.36 -53.66 15.03
CA LEU A 415 -1.25 -53.84 16.48
C LEU A 415 -2.64 -53.79 17.11
N ASP A 416 -2.87 -54.59 18.16
CA ASP A 416 -4.09 -54.58 18.95
C ASP A 416 -3.75 -54.48 20.44
N LEU A 417 -4.57 -53.72 21.20
CA LEU A 417 -4.39 -53.56 22.64
C LEU A 417 -5.18 -54.61 23.40
N ASP A 418 -4.48 -55.61 23.92
CA ASP A 418 -5.12 -56.69 24.71
C ASP A 418 -5.88 -56.11 25.89
N LYS A 419 -7.14 -56.53 26.02
CA LYS A 419 -8.02 -56.22 27.15
C LYS A 419 -8.27 -54.71 27.35
N PHE A 420 -8.20 -53.90 26.32
CA PHE A 420 -8.44 -52.44 26.40
C PHE A 420 -9.84 -52.11 26.96
N LYS A 421 -10.86 -52.93 26.66
CA LYS A 421 -12.20 -52.83 27.23
C LYS A 421 -12.15 -52.90 28.76
N LEU A 422 -11.38 -53.83 29.33
CA LEU A 422 -11.25 -53.95 30.80
C LEU A 422 -10.60 -52.72 31.43
N VAL A 423 -9.73 -52.03 30.72
CA VAL A 423 -9.17 -50.75 31.17
C VAL A 423 -10.28 -49.71 31.27
N ASN A 424 -11.12 -49.59 30.25
CA ASN A 424 -12.25 -48.66 30.28
C ASN A 424 -13.27 -49.00 31.38
N ASP A 425 -13.60 -50.30 31.54
CA ASP A 425 -14.58 -50.78 32.50
C ASP A 425 -14.10 -50.57 33.95
N ASN A 426 -12.80 -50.73 34.22
CA ASN A 426 -12.23 -50.60 35.57
C ASN A 426 -11.85 -49.18 35.96
N TYR A 427 -11.39 -48.36 34.99
CA TYR A 427 -10.80 -47.05 35.27
C TYR A 427 -11.51 -45.88 34.57
N GLY A 428 -12.52 -46.17 33.77
CA GLY A 428 -13.31 -45.20 33.03
C GLY A 428 -12.65 -44.77 31.70
N HIS A 429 -13.48 -44.20 30.82
CA HIS A 429 -13.06 -43.77 29.46
C HIS A 429 -11.93 -42.75 29.44
N LEU A 430 -11.90 -41.83 30.41
CA LEU A 430 -10.80 -40.85 30.50
C LEU A 430 -9.42 -41.51 30.70
N TYR A 431 -9.38 -42.60 31.43
CA TYR A 431 -8.14 -43.35 31.60
C TYR A 431 -7.80 -44.17 30.34
N GLY A 432 -8.82 -44.73 29.65
CA GLY A 432 -8.63 -45.32 28.36
C GLY A 432 -8.07 -44.35 27.32
N ASP A 433 -8.59 -43.12 27.27
CA ASP A 433 -8.07 -42.04 26.42
C ASP A 433 -6.62 -41.72 26.72
N TYR A 434 -6.23 -41.69 28.01
CA TYR A 434 -4.85 -41.53 28.41
C TYR A 434 -3.95 -42.66 27.90
N VAL A 435 -4.40 -43.93 28.05
CA VAL A 435 -3.64 -45.09 27.54
C VAL A 435 -3.48 -45.03 26.02
N LEU A 436 -4.51 -44.63 25.28
CA LEU A 436 -4.42 -44.50 23.83
C LEU A 436 -3.41 -43.43 23.40
N ARG A 437 -3.33 -42.29 24.13
CA ARG A 437 -2.30 -41.25 23.87
C ARG A 437 -0.89 -41.76 24.14
N GLU A 438 -0.67 -42.42 25.25
CA GLU A 438 0.64 -43.02 25.60
C GLU A 438 1.10 -44.03 24.57
N VAL A 439 0.19 -44.94 24.12
CA VAL A 439 0.50 -45.89 23.09
C VAL A 439 0.82 -45.23 21.76
N ALA A 440 0.04 -44.21 21.37
CA ALA A 440 0.30 -43.43 20.16
C ALA A 440 1.66 -42.77 20.20
N GLN A 441 2.04 -42.21 21.35
CA GLN A 441 3.36 -41.56 21.54
C GLN A 441 4.48 -42.61 21.41
N VAL A 442 4.37 -43.74 22.08
CA VAL A 442 5.38 -44.84 22.03
C VAL A 442 5.54 -45.34 20.58
N ILE A 443 4.46 -45.50 19.84
CA ILE A 443 4.51 -45.92 18.43
C ILE A 443 5.26 -44.82 17.62
N THR A 444 4.88 -43.57 17.76
CA THR A 444 5.49 -42.45 17.02
C THR A 444 6.99 -42.34 17.29
N GLU A 445 7.42 -42.54 18.54
CA GLU A 445 8.83 -42.52 18.93
C GLU A 445 9.62 -43.74 18.43
N SER A 446 8.92 -44.85 18.15
CA SER A 446 9.53 -46.12 17.73
C SER A 446 9.67 -46.29 16.22
N VAL A 447 8.93 -45.50 15.44
CA VAL A 447 8.94 -45.55 13.96
C VAL A 447 9.72 -44.37 13.38
N ARG A 448 10.04 -44.44 12.08
CA ARG A 448 10.73 -43.35 11.39
C ARG A 448 9.75 -42.24 11.00
N VAL A 449 10.25 -41.02 10.79
CA VAL A 449 9.45 -39.86 10.34
C VAL A 449 8.68 -40.15 9.02
N ILE A 450 9.22 -41.04 8.18
CA ILE A 450 8.61 -41.41 6.89
C ILE A 450 7.55 -42.53 7.02
N ASP A 451 7.51 -43.23 8.15
CA ASP A 451 6.54 -44.30 8.38
C ASP A 451 5.18 -43.67 8.76
N ILE A 452 4.11 -44.25 8.25
CA ILE A 452 2.74 -43.74 8.47
C ILE A 452 2.02 -44.58 9.50
N CYS A 453 1.42 -43.92 10.48
CA CYS A 453 0.68 -44.58 11.56
C CYS A 453 -0.75 -44.06 11.69
N LEU A 454 -1.69 -44.96 12.02
CA LEU A 454 -3.04 -44.57 12.38
C LEU A 454 -3.47 -45.31 13.64
N LEU A 455 -4.39 -44.72 14.39
CA LEU A 455 -5.19 -45.43 15.38
C LEU A 455 -6.55 -45.73 14.79
N TYR A 456 -6.90 -47.02 14.73
CA TYR A 456 -8.19 -47.46 14.26
C TYR A 456 -9.11 -47.77 15.46
N THR A 457 -10.05 -46.89 15.74
CA THR A 457 -11.03 -47.01 16.83
C THR A 457 -12.41 -47.39 16.30
N SER A 458 -12.52 -48.33 15.38
CA SER A 458 -13.83 -48.83 14.99
C SER A 458 -14.37 -49.78 16.08
N PRO A 459 -15.67 -49.80 16.33
CA PRO A 459 -16.24 -50.86 17.18
C PRO A 459 -15.85 -52.20 16.59
N SER A 460 -15.19 -53.02 17.42
CA SER A 460 -14.78 -54.38 17.03
C SER A 460 -15.99 -55.11 16.46
N PRO A 461 -15.84 -55.94 15.41
CA PRO A 461 -16.93 -56.83 14.96
C PRO A 461 -17.54 -57.65 16.10
N ARG A 462 -16.78 -57.93 17.17
CA ARG A 462 -17.28 -58.58 18.40
C ARG A 462 -18.22 -57.69 19.20
N ASP A 463 -18.04 -56.37 19.22
CA ASP A 463 -18.95 -55.45 19.92
C ASP A 463 -20.29 -55.29 19.20
N VAL A 464 -20.33 -55.56 17.89
CA VAL A 464 -21.57 -55.60 17.09
C VAL A 464 -22.32 -56.91 17.27
N GLU A 465 -21.66 -58.05 17.54
CA GLU A 465 -22.31 -59.35 17.82
C GLU A 465 -22.93 -59.34 19.21
N GLU A 466 -22.27 -58.82 20.25
CA GLU A 466 -22.86 -58.69 21.60
C GLU A 466 -24.13 -57.84 21.65
N SER A 467 -24.22 -56.77 20.77
CA SER A 467 -25.42 -55.93 20.69
C SER A 467 -26.58 -56.57 19.91
N ARG A 468 -26.38 -57.75 19.24
CA ARG A 468 -27.38 -58.44 18.47
C ARG A 468 -27.94 -59.70 19.15
N MET A 469 -27.54 -59.99 20.39
CA MET A 469 -28.23 -61.05 21.12
C MET A 469 -29.61 -60.58 21.58
N PRO A 470 -30.71 -61.21 21.12
CA PRO A 470 -32.02 -60.88 21.63
C PRO A 470 -32.10 -61.36 23.07
N SER A 471 -32.56 -60.53 23.99
CA SER A 471 -32.97 -60.89 25.32
C SER A 471 -34.12 -61.87 25.16
N SER A 472 -33.82 -63.14 25.16
CA SER A 472 -34.83 -64.15 25.20
C SER A 472 -35.19 -64.44 26.66
N ALA A 473 -36.46 -64.10 26.95
CA ALA A 473 -37.41 -64.68 27.98
C ALA A 473 -36.98 -64.63 29.42
#